data_e943aa3c199a2d08a60c1b6a8d77bc56
#
_entry.id   e943aa3c199a2d08a60c1b6a8d77bc56
#
_cell.length_a   1.000
_cell.length_b   1.000
_cell.length_c   1.000
_cell.angle_alpha   90.00
_cell.angle_beta   90.00
_cell.angle_gamma   90.00
#
_symmetry.space_group_name_H-M   'P 1'
#
loop_
_entity.id
_entity.type
_entity.pdbx_description
1 polymer ?
#
loop_
_entity_poly.entity_id
_entity_poly.type
_entity_poly.pdbx_seq_one_letter_code
_entity_poly.pdbx_strand_id
1 'polypeptide(L)'
;MILDILQYGHPLLREECSPVVHINKDLLSFLDDMQETLAQGGIGLAAPQVGRAIQMVTINIPPTDATTTWLEVDGRPATLAQIMPLNFINPVLHPFGRNVPYREGCLSITKVYADVLRRSCVKAILTLMDGRTVTIKCNGLLA
;
A
#
# COMPACT_ATOMS: atom_id res chain seq x y z
N MET A 1 17.78 4.48 4.68
CA MET A 1 17.65 5.27 5.93
C MET A 1 16.23 5.09 6.47
N ILE A 2 16.12 4.76 7.74
CA ILE A 2 14.80 4.64 8.37
C ILE A 2 14.20 6.04 8.56
N LEU A 3 12.98 6.23 8.07
CA LEU A 3 12.28 7.51 8.13
C LEU A 3 11.40 7.60 9.39
N ASP A 4 11.18 8.81 9.87
CA ASP A 4 10.23 9.04 10.96
C ASP A 4 8.80 8.92 10.44
N ILE A 5 7.98 8.14 11.15
CA ILE A 5 6.56 7.97 10.83
C ILE A 5 5.77 9.06 11.54
N LEU A 6 5.06 9.88 10.76
CA LEU A 6 4.18 10.93 11.27
C LEU A 6 2.99 10.31 12.01
N GLN A 7 2.64 10.90 13.16
CA GLN A 7 1.58 10.37 14.02
C GLN A 7 0.27 11.15 13.82
N TYR A 8 -0.83 10.51 14.19
CA TYR A 8 -2.17 11.09 14.17
C TYR A 8 -2.18 12.52 14.71
N GLY A 9 -2.83 13.41 13.99
CA GLY A 9 -2.87 14.84 14.28
C GLY A 9 -1.90 15.67 13.44
N HIS A 10 -0.90 15.06 12.79
CA HIS A 10 -0.02 15.80 11.90
C HIS A 10 -0.79 16.22 10.63
N PRO A 11 -0.75 17.51 10.23
CA PRO A 11 -1.55 18.03 9.12
C PRO A 11 -1.30 17.32 7.79
N LEU A 12 -0.07 16.86 7.54
CA LEU A 12 0.30 16.19 6.30
C LEU A 12 -0.50 14.90 6.05
N LEU A 13 -0.94 14.21 7.11
CA LEU A 13 -1.74 12.98 7.00
C LEU A 13 -3.13 13.23 6.42
N ARG A 14 -3.61 14.47 6.42
CA ARG A 14 -4.91 14.88 5.87
C ARG A 14 -4.78 15.68 4.58
N GLU A 15 -3.56 15.93 4.13
CA GLU A 15 -3.31 16.67 2.90
C GLU A 15 -3.61 15.80 1.68
N GLU A 16 -4.18 16.42 0.65
CA GLU A 16 -4.38 15.73 -0.62
C GLU A 16 -3.02 15.47 -1.27
N CYS A 17 -2.77 14.21 -1.64
CA CYS A 17 -1.51 13.81 -2.25
C CYS A 17 -1.49 14.15 -3.74
N SER A 18 -0.38 14.71 -4.19
CA SER A 18 -0.15 15.01 -5.60
C SER A 18 0.20 13.75 -6.38
N PRO A 19 -0.28 13.58 -7.63
CA PRO A 19 0.20 12.53 -8.51
C PRO A 19 1.71 12.63 -8.74
N VAL A 20 2.37 11.49 -8.88
CA VAL A 20 3.78 11.44 -9.28
C VAL A 20 3.86 11.52 -10.80
N VAL A 21 4.60 12.50 -11.31
CA VAL A 21 4.74 12.74 -12.76
C VAL A 21 6.02 12.12 -13.32
N HIS A 22 7.11 12.13 -12.53
CA HIS A 22 8.41 11.62 -12.96
C HIS A 22 8.96 10.62 -11.95
N ILE A 23 9.41 9.47 -12.43
CA ILE A 23 10.14 8.48 -11.65
C ILE A 23 11.63 8.75 -11.87
N ASN A 24 12.27 9.39 -10.89
CA ASN A 24 13.66 9.78 -10.91
C ASN A 24 14.46 9.09 -9.79
N LYS A 25 15.77 9.36 -9.75
CA LYS A 25 16.66 8.76 -8.72
C LYS A 25 16.27 9.17 -7.30
N ASP A 26 15.82 10.39 -7.09
CA ASP A 26 15.36 10.86 -5.78
C ASP A 26 14.15 10.06 -5.30
N LEU A 27 13.18 9.82 -6.19
CA LEU A 27 12.00 9.03 -5.87
C LEU A 27 12.35 7.58 -5.55
N LEU A 28 13.26 6.97 -6.31
CA LEU A 28 13.70 5.60 -6.08
C LEU A 28 14.49 5.47 -4.78
N SER A 29 15.34 6.44 -4.45
CA SER A 29 16.03 6.49 -3.15
C SER A 29 15.04 6.64 -1.99
N PHE A 30 14.03 7.46 -2.16
CA PHE A 30 12.96 7.60 -1.17
C PHE A 30 12.15 6.30 -0.99
N LEU A 31 11.92 5.56 -2.08
CA LEU A 31 11.30 4.24 -2.00
C LEU A 31 12.11 3.26 -1.16
N ASP A 32 13.43 3.22 -1.37
CA ASP A 32 14.33 2.37 -0.59
C ASP A 32 14.23 2.69 0.91
N ASP A 33 14.21 3.98 1.25
CA ASP A 33 14.03 4.44 2.63
C ASP A 33 12.65 4.02 3.20
N MET A 34 11.59 4.11 2.40
CA MET A 34 10.25 3.66 2.79
C MET A 34 10.22 2.15 3.05
N GLN A 35 10.85 1.35 2.20
CA GLN A 35 10.92 -0.11 2.37
C GLN A 35 11.71 -0.49 3.62
N GLU A 36 12.83 0.18 3.87
CA GLU A 36 13.62 -0.02 5.08
C GLU A 36 12.83 0.34 6.33
N THR A 37 12.05 1.41 6.27
CA THR A 37 11.17 1.84 7.36
C THR A 37 10.05 0.84 7.60
N LEU A 38 9.39 0.35 6.55
CA LEU A 38 8.33 -0.65 6.66
C LEU A 38 8.85 -1.97 7.25
N ALA A 39 10.09 -2.34 6.97
CA ALA A 39 10.71 -3.57 7.50
C ALA A 39 10.84 -3.57 9.03
N GLN A 40 10.71 -2.43 9.69
CA GLN A 40 10.71 -2.33 11.16
C GLN A 40 9.39 -2.83 11.77
N GLY A 41 8.33 -2.93 10.99
CA GLY A 41 7.02 -3.44 11.40
C GLY A 41 5.90 -2.87 10.53
N GLY A 42 4.93 -3.69 10.22
CA GLY A 42 3.79 -3.32 9.39
C GLY A 42 3.80 -4.01 8.02
N ILE A 43 2.73 -3.80 7.26
CA ILE A 43 2.54 -4.44 5.95
C ILE A 43 2.42 -3.44 4.81
N GLY A 44 2.17 -2.18 5.11
CA GLY A 44 2.03 -1.12 4.12
C GLY A 44 2.42 0.24 4.67
N LEU A 45 2.96 1.08 3.81
CA LEU A 45 3.37 2.43 4.15
C LEU A 45 3.16 3.35 2.95
N ALA A 46 2.47 4.45 3.18
CA ALA A 46 2.24 5.48 2.18
C ALA A 46 3.16 6.69 2.39
N ALA A 47 3.54 7.35 1.31
CA ALA A 47 4.47 8.47 1.34
C ALA A 47 4.08 9.60 2.31
N PRO A 48 2.80 10.00 2.47
CA PRO A 48 2.44 11.03 3.43
C PRO A 48 2.73 10.64 4.89
N GLN A 49 2.75 9.36 5.23
CA GLN A 49 3.11 8.90 6.57
C GLN A 49 4.57 9.17 6.94
N VAL A 50 5.41 9.41 5.97
CA VAL A 50 6.84 9.69 6.14
C VAL A 50 7.28 11.03 5.52
N GLY A 51 6.34 11.96 5.40
CA GLY A 51 6.66 13.37 5.15
C GLY A 51 6.52 13.86 3.71
N ARG A 52 6.02 13.05 2.77
CA ARG A 52 5.77 13.49 1.39
C ARG A 52 4.33 13.29 0.98
N ALA A 53 3.63 14.38 0.66
CA ALA A 53 2.24 14.34 0.20
C ALA A 53 2.16 14.00 -1.30
N ILE A 54 2.62 12.80 -1.66
CA ILE A 54 2.58 12.26 -3.01
C ILE A 54 1.89 10.90 -3.03
N GLN A 55 1.32 10.54 -4.17
CA GLN A 55 0.63 9.26 -4.36
C GLN A 55 1.63 8.13 -4.61
N MET A 56 2.19 7.60 -3.54
CA MET A 56 3.17 6.53 -3.57
C MET A 56 3.01 5.62 -2.35
N VAL A 57 3.07 4.32 -2.58
CA VAL A 57 2.85 3.29 -1.54
C VAL A 57 3.82 2.14 -1.74
N THR A 58 4.29 1.57 -0.63
CA THR A 58 4.96 0.27 -0.59
C THR A 58 4.18 -0.69 0.30
N ILE A 59 3.98 -1.91 -0.18
CA ILE A 59 3.28 -2.99 0.54
C ILE A 59 4.18 -4.22 0.56
N ASN A 60 4.25 -4.86 1.72
CA ASN A 60 4.94 -6.14 1.84
C ASN A 60 4.17 -7.05 2.79
N ILE A 61 3.32 -7.90 2.22
CA ILE A 61 2.52 -8.88 2.94
C ILE A 61 3.26 -10.22 2.92
N PRO A 62 3.40 -10.89 4.08
CA PRO A 62 4.02 -12.22 4.12
C PRO A 62 3.31 -13.21 3.20
N PRO A 63 4.03 -14.09 2.51
CA PRO A 63 3.40 -15.14 1.66
C PRO A 63 2.57 -16.13 2.46
N THR A 64 2.71 -16.15 3.77
CA THR A 64 1.91 -16.97 4.71
C THR A 64 0.53 -16.39 4.98
N ASP A 65 0.20 -15.19 4.51
CA ASP A 65 -1.16 -14.64 4.64
C ASP A 65 -2.16 -15.60 3.96
N ALA A 66 -3.09 -16.11 4.76
CA ALA A 66 -4.11 -17.04 4.30
C ALA A 66 -5.42 -16.35 3.88
N THR A 67 -5.54 -15.04 4.07
CA THR A 67 -6.78 -14.30 3.78
C THR A 67 -6.88 -13.88 2.32
N THR A 68 -5.74 -13.66 1.66
CA THR A 68 -5.67 -13.37 0.22
C THR A 68 -5.67 -14.72 -0.54
N THR A 69 -6.87 -15.23 -0.80
CA THR A 69 -7.06 -16.55 -1.44
C THR A 69 -7.20 -16.45 -2.95
N TRP A 70 -7.39 -15.24 -3.45
CA TRP A 70 -7.58 -14.99 -4.87
C TRP A 70 -6.84 -13.71 -5.26
N LEU A 71 -5.97 -13.81 -6.25
CA LEU A 71 -5.13 -12.73 -6.73
C LEU A 71 -4.87 -12.89 -8.23
N GLU A 72 -5.14 -11.85 -8.98
CA GLU A 72 -4.87 -11.77 -10.42
C GLU A 72 -4.08 -10.51 -10.75
N VAL A 73 -3.13 -10.63 -11.66
CA VAL A 73 -2.40 -9.51 -12.25
C VAL A 73 -2.62 -9.54 -13.76
N ASP A 74 -3.24 -8.49 -14.29
CA ASP A 74 -3.61 -8.37 -15.72
C ASP A 74 -4.40 -9.59 -16.22
N GLY A 75 -5.33 -10.08 -15.40
CA GLY A 75 -6.19 -11.22 -15.72
C GLY A 75 -5.55 -12.60 -15.55
N ARG A 76 -4.31 -12.68 -15.05
CA ARG A 76 -3.60 -13.96 -14.83
C ARG A 76 -3.44 -14.22 -13.35
N PRO A 77 -3.66 -15.47 -12.89
CA PRO A 77 -3.42 -15.81 -11.50
C PRO A 77 -1.98 -15.51 -11.07
N ALA A 78 -1.83 -14.98 -9.86
CA ALA A 78 -0.53 -14.68 -9.26
C ALA A 78 -0.55 -15.03 -7.77
N THR A 79 0.61 -15.05 -7.14
CA THR A 79 0.77 -15.26 -5.70
C THR A 79 1.36 -14.02 -5.04
N LEU A 80 1.16 -13.88 -3.73
CA LEU A 80 1.78 -12.79 -2.97
C LEU A 80 3.31 -12.82 -3.11
N ALA A 81 3.92 -14.00 -3.04
CA ALA A 81 5.37 -14.13 -3.18
C ALA A 81 5.89 -13.62 -4.54
N GLN A 82 5.09 -13.72 -5.60
CA GLN A 82 5.48 -13.25 -6.93
C GLN A 82 5.45 -11.72 -7.07
N ILE A 83 4.57 -11.04 -6.33
CA ILE A 83 4.36 -9.59 -6.49
C ILE A 83 4.89 -8.74 -5.35
N MET A 84 5.24 -9.33 -4.21
CA MET A 84 5.80 -8.60 -3.07
C MET A 84 7.33 -8.43 -3.18
N PRO A 85 7.89 -7.30 -2.74
CA PRO A 85 7.20 -6.09 -2.30
C PRO A 85 6.48 -5.39 -3.45
N LEU A 86 5.26 -4.90 -3.19
CA LEU A 86 4.46 -4.19 -4.19
C LEU A 86 4.66 -2.69 -4.00
N ASN A 87 5.27 -2.05 -4.98
CA ASN A 87 5.58 -0.62 -4.96
C ASN A 87 4.88 0.05 -6.12
N PHE A 88 4.12 1.09 -5.84
CA PHE A 88 3.36 1.75 -6.87
C PHE A 88 3.11 3.22 -6.59
N ILE A 89 2.76 3.93 -7.65
CA ILE A 89 2.34 5.32 -7.65
C ILE A 89 0.97 5.46 -8.32
N ASN A 90 0.30 6.56 -8.04
CA ASN A 90 -0.93 6.97 -8.72
C ASN A 90 -2.01 5.88 -8.80
N PRO A 91 -2.38 5.25 -7.67
CA PRO A 91 -3.37 4.18 -7.69
C PRO A 91 -4.77 4.68 -8.02
N VAL A 92 -5.51 3.87 -8.75
CA VAL A 92 -6.97 4.02 -8.93
C VAL A 92 -7.63 2.77 -8.38
N LEU A 93 -8.47 2.92 -7.36
CA LEU A 93 -9.05 1.81 -6.63
C LEU A 93 -10.55 1.70 -6.90
N HIS A 94 -11.01 0.49 -7.20
CA HIS A 94 -12.41 0.13 -7.37
C HIS A 94 -12.76 -1.02 -6.41
N PRO A 95 -13.13 -0.73 -5.14
CA PRO A 95 -13.56 -1.75 -4.21
C PRO A 95 -14.85 -2.42 -4.67
N PHE A 96 -14.98 -3.71 -4.43
CA PHE A 96 -16.19 -4.47 -4.74
C PHE A 96 -16.35 -5.67 -3.79
N GLY A 97 -17.43 -6.43 -3.97
CA GLY A 97 -17.78 -7.52 -3.10
C GLY A 97 -18.61 -7.06 -1.89
N ARG A 98 -18.66 -7.90 -0.86
CA ARG A 98 -19.41 -7.61 0.38
C ARG A 98 -18.57 -6.82 1.37
N ASN A 99 -19.21 -6.20 2.35
CA ASN A 99 -18.50 -5.59 3.46
C ASN A 99 -18.08 -6.68 4.46
N VAL A 100 -16.84 -6.66 4.88
CA VAL A 100 -16.27 -7.57 5.87
C VAL A 100 -15.50 -6.80 6.92
N PRO A 101 -15.57 -7.21 8.20
CA PRO A 101 -14.78 -6.56 9.24
C PRO A 101 -13.34 -7.07 9.21
N TYR A 102 -12.40 -6.13 9.32
CA TYR A 102 -10.97 -6.41 9.55
C TYR A 102 -10.51 -5.68 10.79
N ARG A 103 -9.76 -6.38 11.64
CA ARG A 103 -9.07 -5.73 12.74
C ARG A 103 -7.79 -5.10 12.21
N GLU A 104 -7.76 -3.77 12.26
CA GLU A 104 -6.68 -2.99 11.65
C GLU A 104 -6.01 -2.08 12.67
N GLY A 105 -4.71 -1.88 12.46
CA GLY A 105 -3.93 -0.84 13.09
C GLY A 105 -3.25 0.02 12.04
N CYS A 106 -2.61 1.10 12.47
CA CYS A 106 -1.88 2.00 11.59
C CYS A 106 -0.57 2.42 12.26
N LEU A 107 0.50 2.46 11.49
CA LEU A 107 1.80 2.91 11.99
C LEU A 107 1.78 4.37 12.47
N SER A 108 0.87 5.19 11.93
CA SER A 108 0.65 6.58 12.35
C SER A 108 -0.28 6.72 13.57
N ILE A 109 -0.89 5.63 14.04
CA ILE A 109 -1.73 5.59 15.25
C ILE A 109 -1.26 4.40 16.07
N THR A 110 -0.24 4.61 16.90
CA THR A 110 0.39 3.52 17.66
C THR A 110 -0.53 2.95 18.72
N LYS A 111 -0.49 1.61 18.89
CA LYS A 111 -1.22 0.87 19.93
C LYS A 111 -2.74 0.99 19.89
N VAL A 112 -3.32 1.45 18.79
CA VAL A 112 -4.77 1.51 18.57
C VAL A 112 -5.14 0.57 17.46
N TYR A 113 -6.10 -0.32 17.73
CA TYR A 113 -6.67 -1.25 16.76
C TYR A 113 -8.17 -1.09 16.73
N ALA A 114 -8.77 -1.25 15.58
CA ALA A 114 -10.21 -1.15 15.41
C ALA A 114 -10.69 -2.15 14.37
N ASP A 115 -11.94 -2.57 14.49
CA ASP A 115 -12.61 -3.33 13.45
C ASP A 115 -13.14 -2.36 12.40
N VAL A 116 -12.62 -2.47 11.18
CA VAL A 116 -12.98 -1.61 10.07
C VAL A 116 -13.74 -2.42 9.04
N LEU A 117 -14.89 -1.92 8.59
CA LEU A 117 -15.63 -2.53 7.50
C LEU A 117 -14.94 -2.19 6.18
N ARG A 118 -14.47 -3.22 5.49
CA ARG A 118 -13.86 -3.12 4.16
C ARG A 118 -14.68 -3.90 3.14
N ARG A 119 -14.62 -3.49 1.90
CA ARG A 119 -15.09 -4.35 0.81
C ARG A 119 -14.15 -5.56 0.71
N SER A 120 -14.73 -6.73 0.44
CA SER A 120 -13.97 -7.98 0.44
C SER A 120 -12.94 -8.08 -0.69
N CYS A 121 -13.14 -7.32 -1.76
CA CYS A 121 -12.30 -7.33 -2.94
C CYS A 121 -11.97 -5.92 -3.43
N VAL A 122 -10.90 -5.83 -4.22
CA VAL A 122 -10.53 -4.61 -4.92
C VAL A 122 -10.05 -4.92 -6.34
N LYS A 123 -10.37 -4.04 -7.27
CA LYS A 123 -9.70 -3.88 -8.55
C LYS A 123 -8.84 -2.63 -8.45
N ALA A 124 -7.53 -2.79 -8.50
CA ALA A 124 -6.58 -1.70 -8.39
C ALA A 124 -5.83 -1.52 -9.71
N ILE A 125 -5.85 -0.31 -10.25
CA ILE A 125 -5.02 0.06 -11.40
C ILE A 125 -3.84 0.84 -10.84
N LEU A 126 -2.65 0.25 -10.96
CA LEU A 126 -1.43 0.74 -10.34
C LEU A 126 -0.37 1.05 -11.39
N THR A 127 0.39 2.10 -11.18
CA THR A 127 1.60 2.37 -11.95
C THR A 127 2.80 1.89 -11.14
N LEU A 128 3.54 0.94 -11.69
CA LEU A 128 4.74 0.39 -11.04
C LEU A 128 5.92 1.35 -11.21
N MET A 129 6.99 1.09 -10.47
CA MET A 129 8.16 1.98 -10.44
C MET A 129 9.00 1.95 -11.71
N ASP A 130 8.71 1.03 -12.63
CA ASP A 130 9.29 1.00 -13.99
C ASP A 130 8.41 1.73 -15.03
N GLY A 131 7.30 2.35 -14.59
CA GLY A 131 6.38 3.08 -15.45
C GLY A 131 5.24 2.25 -16.06
N ARG A 132 5.27 0.91 -15.90
CA ARG A 132 4.19 0.05 -16.41
C ARG A 132 2.93 0.19 -15.57
N THR A 133 1.78 0.16 -16.21
CA THR A 133 0.48 0.09 -15.55
C THR A 133 0.01 -1.34 -15.47
N VAL A 134 -0.39 -1.78 -14.29
CA VAL A 134 -0.95 -3.11 -14.06
C VAL A 134 -2.31 -3.01 -13.40
N THR A 135 -3.16 -4.00 -13.65
CA THR A 135 -4.45 -4.15 -12.97
C THR A 135 -4.38 -5.36 -12.06
N ILE A 136 -4.57 -5.13 -10.76
CA ILE A 136 -4.61 -6.18 -9.74
C ILE A 136 -6.04 -6.33 -9.26
N LYS A 137 -6.52 -7.57 -9.23
CA LYS A 137 -7.77 -7.94 -8.56
C LYS A 137 -7.46 -8.94 -7.47
N CYS A 138 -7.99 -8.73 -6.29
CA CYS A 138 -7.74 -9.60 -5.15
C CYS A 138 -8.81 -9.49 -4.08
N ASN A 139 -8.74 -10.41 -3.12
CA ASN A 139 -9.47 -10.37 -1.86
C ASN A 139 -8.51 -10.32 -0.67
N GLY A 140 -9.05 -10.40 0.54
CA GLY A 140 -8.30 -10.57 1.76
C GLY A 140 -7.52 -9.33 2.17
N LEU A 141 -6.39 -9.55 2.86
CA LEU A 141 -5.59 -8.47 3.45
C LEU A 141 -5.05 -7.48 2.41
N LEU A 142 -4.71 -7.96 1.21
CA LEU A 142 -4.22 -7.09 0.15
C LEU A 142 -5.31 -6.16 -0.41
N ALA A 143 -6.56 -6.57 -0.37
CA ALA A 143 -7.70 -5.80 -0.90
C ALA A 143 -8.03 -4.48 -0.12
#